data_9807d0069b854a14c67adc83e3ed298f
#
_entry.id   9807d0069b854a14c67adc83e3ed298f
#
_cell.length_a   1.000
_cell.length_b   1.000
_cell.length_c   1.000
_cell.angle_alpha   90.00
_cell.angle_beta   90.00
_cell.angle_gamma   90.00
#
_symmetry.space_group_name_H-M   'P 1'
#
loop_
_entity.id
_entity.type
_entity.pdbx_description
1 polymer ?
#
loop_
_entity_poly.entity_id
_entity_poly.type
_entity_poly.pdbx_seq_one_letter_code
_entity_poly.pdbx_strand_id
1 'polypeptide(L)'
;MIRKTMLVALLGLLLNACAGSPTEESTGQYVDNSAITTKVKSALFADPGTSGLSISVETYKGTVQLSGFAHTEAERNRAGTIARSVPGVVSVKNDIHLR
;
A
#
# COMPACT_ATOMS: atom_id res chain seq x y z
N MET A 1 3.58 -26.01 -37.27
CA MET A 1 3.41 -24.73 -37.44
C MET A 1 2.23 -24.20 -36.83
N ILE A 2 1.08 -24.65 -37.15
CA ILE A 2 -0.12 -24.15 -36.55
C ILE A 2 -0.10 -24.28 -35.07
N ARG A 3 0.46 -25.34 -34.58
CA ARG A 3 0.52 -25.52 -33.17
C ARG A 3 1.32 -24.44 -32.47
N LYS A 4 2.41 -24.03 -33.06
CA LYS A 4 3.21 -23.00 -32.46
C LYS A 4 2.45 -21.71 -32.37
N THR A 5 1.73 -21.42 -33.39
CA THR A 5 0.96 -20.20 -33.42
C THR A 5 -0.06 -20.19 -32.31
N MET A 6 -0.69 -21.33 -32.12
CA MET A 6 -1.68 -21.40 -31.10
C MET A 6 -1.08 -21.24 -29.73
N LEU A 7 0.07 -21.79 -29.54
CA LEU A 7 0.72 -21.68 -28.27
C LEU A 7 1.04 -20.25 -27.93
N VAL A 8 1.50 -19.53 -28.91
CA VAL A 8 1.82 -18.13 -28.66
C VAL A 8 0.59 -17.35 -28.30
N ALA A 9 -0.47 -17.63 -29.00
CA ALA A 9 -1.72 -16.92 -28.70
C ALA A 9 -2.20 -17.21 -27.30
N LEU A 10 -2.06 -18.43 -26.89
CA LEU A 10 -2.50 -18.78 -25.56
C LEU A 10 -1.69 -18.05 -24.52
N LEU A 11 -0.42 -17.94 -24.75
CA LEU A 11 0.42 -17.24 -23.82
C LEU A 11 0.01 -15.80 -23.70
N GLY A 12 -0.31 -15.19 -24.79
CA GLY A 12 -0.74 -13.82 -24.79
C GLY A 12 -1.99 -13.63 -24.00
N LEU A 13 -2.90 -14.56 -24.13
CA LEU A 13 -4.13 -14.46 -23.36
C LEU A 13 -3.89 -14.55 -21.87
N LEU A 14 -3.00 -15.40 -21.48
CA LEU A 14 -2.70 -15.53 -20.07
C LEU A 14 -2.13 -14.24 -19.51
N LEU A 15 -1.27 -13.63 -20.23
CA LEU A 15 -0.71 -12.37 -19.79
C LEU A 15 -1.77 -11.31 -19.65
N ASN A 16 -2.65 -11.26 -20.60
CA ASN A 16 -3.70 -10.29 -20.55
C ASN A 16 -4.59 -10.49 -19.35
N ALA A 17 -4.88 -11.72 -19.07
CA ALA A 17 -5.73 -12.01 -17.93
C ALA A 17 -5.07 -11.55 -16.65
N CYS A 18 -3.80 -11.78 -16.54
CA CYS A 18 -3.13 -11.33 -15.36
C CYS A 18 -3.11 -9.85 -15.25
N ALA A 19 -2.86 -9.21 -16.32
CA ALA A 19 -2.79 -7.78 -16.28
C ALA A 19 -4.11 -7.15 -16.06
N GLY A 20 -5.11 -7.72 -16.66
CA GLY A 20 -6.35 -7.05 -16.63
C GLY A 20 -7.10 -7.28 -15.44
N SER A 21 -6.92 -8.38 -14.92
CA SER A 21 -7.81 -8.68 -13.98
C SER A 21 -8.00 -7.61 -13.07
N PRO A 22 -7.18 -7.07 -12.89
CA PRO A 22 -7.43 -6.15 -12.02
C PRO A 22 -8.33 -5.21 -12.29
N THR A 23 -8.55 -5.28 -12.73
CA THR A 23 -9.26 -4.62 -12.99
C THR A 23 -9.65 -3.81 -12.27
N GLU A 24 -9.25 -3.83 -11.88
CA GLU A 24 -9.35 -3.17 -11.29
C GLU A 24 -9.79 -2.14 -11.43
N GLU A 25 -9.75 -1.92 -11.99
CA GLU A 25 -10.19 -1.03 -12.29
C GLU A 25 -11.31 -0.73 -11.84
N SER A 26 -11.82 -1.28 -12.07
CA SER A 26 -13.00 -1.15 -11.60
C SER A 26 -12.93 -0.33 -10.58
N THR A 27 -12.04 -0.21 -10.36
CA THR A 27 -11.92 0.32 -9.37
C THR A 27 -11.47 1.56 -9.49
N GLY A 28 -11.44 2.11 -10.36
CA GLY A 28 -11.01 3.35 -10.48
C GLY A 28 -11.23 4.12 -9.27
N GLN A 29 -12.33 4.01 -8.68
CA GLN A 29 -12.55 4.70 -7.60
C GLN A 29 -12.18 3.99 -6.40
N TYR A 30 -12.03 2.77 -6.40
CA TYR A 30 -11.76 2.01 -5.21
C TYR A 30 -10.29 1.75 -5.16
N VAL A 31 -9.61 2.24 -4.19
CA VAL A 31 -8.22 2.00 -4.03
C VAL A 31 -8.04 0.82 -3.12
N ASP A 32 -7.29 -0.16 -3.56
CA ASP A 32 -7.10 -1.37 -2.81
C ASP A 32 -6.41 -1.08 -1.48
N ASN A 33 -7.00 -1.54 -0.40
CA ASN A 33 -6.43 -1.35 0.92
C ASN A 33 -5.04 -1.95 1.03
N SER A 34 -4.78 -3.04 0.35
CA SER A 34 -3.45 -3.65 0.36
C SER A 34 -2.43 -2.73 -0.28
N ALA A 35 -2.81 -2.09 -1.36
CA ALA A 35 -1.90 -1.17 -2.04
C ALA A 35 -1.61 0.03 -1.16
N ILE A 36 -2.61 0.54 -0.47
CA ILE A 36 -2.40 1.66 0.43
C ILE A 36 -1.44 1.25 1.55
N THR A 37 -1.67 0.09 2.15
CA THR A 37 -0.79 -0.39 3.21
C THR A 37 0.64 -0.47 2.73
N THR A 38 0.86 -1.02 1.55
CA THR A 38 2.20 -1.15 1.01
C THR A 38 2.85 0.22 0.80
N LYS A 39 2.10 1.15 0.26
CA LYS A 39 2.64 2.48 0.02
C LYS A 39 2.97 3.21 1.30
N VAL A 40 2.13 3.07 2.31
CA VAL A 40 2.40 3.70 3.59
C VAL A 40 3.63 3.10 4.23
N LYS A 41 3.74 1.77 4.20
CA LYS A 41 4.92 1.12 4.76
C LYS A 41 6.19 1.57 4.04
N SER A 42 6.15 1.63 2.73
CA SER A 42 7.31 2.07 1.96
C SER A 42 7.68 3.48 2.29
N ALA A 43 6.70 4.36 2.43
CA ALA A 43 6.97 5.75 2.74
C ALA A 43 7.57 5.90 4.13
N LEU A 44 7.06 5.15 5.10
CA LEU A 44 7.61 5.20 6.44
C LEU A 44 9.04 4.67 6.48
N PHE A 45 9.29 3.63 5.71
CA PHE A 45 10.60 3.02 5.69
C PHE A 45 11.63 3.91 4.98
N ALA A 46 11.18 4.69 4.03
CA ALA A 46 12.06 5.58 3.28
C ALA A 46 12.39 6.85 4.04
N ASP A 47 11.63 7.22 5.04
CA ASP A 47 11.84 8.46 5.75
C ASP A 47 12.81 8.26 6.91
N PRO A 48 13.89 9.04 6.99
CA PRO A 48 14.86 8.84 8.06
C PRO A 48 14.27 9.01 9.45
N GLY A 49 13.22 9.80 9.58
CA GLY A 49 12.62 10.03 10.88
C GLY A 49 11.74 8.89 11.36
N THR A 50 11.38 7.97 10.48
CA THR A 50 10.51 6.86 10.87
C THR A 50 11.06 5.49 10.49
N SER A 51 12.12 5.43 9.70
CA SER A 51 12.60 4.17 9.15
C SER A 51 13.04 3.17 10.21
N GLY A 52 13.48 3.64 11.35
CA GLY A 52 13.91 2.72 12.40
C GLY A 52 12.84 2.37 13.40
N LEU A 53 11.62 2.82 13.20
CA LEU A 53 10.56 2.58 14.16
C LEU A 53 9.85 1.27 13.88
N SER A 54 9.28 0.70 14.93
CA SER A 54 8.50 -0.51 14.79
C SER A 54 7.05 -0.12 14.63
N ILE A 55 6.62 0.05 13.41
CA ILE A 55 5.28 0.50 13.11
C ILE A 55 4.55 -0.52 12.26
N SER A 56 3.35 -0.89 12.69
CA SER A 56 2.48 -1.74 11.92
C SER A 56 1.44 -0.88 11.22
N VAL A 57 1.09 -1.26 10.01
CA VAL A 57 0.15 -0.49 9.19
C VAL A 57 -0.97 -1.39 8.73
N GLU A 58 -2.20 -0.96 8.97
CA GLU A 58 -3.36 -1.67 8.46
C GLU A 58 -4.30 -0.67 7.83
N THR A 59 -4.96 -1.06 6.76
CA THR A 59 -5.86 -0.17 6.05
C THR A 59 -7.22 -0.81 5.87
N TYR A 60 -8.26 -0.07 6.20
CA TYR A 60 -9.62 -0.53 6.02
C TYR A 60 -10.46 0.62 5.47
N LYS A 61 -11.00 0.42 4.28
CA LYS A 61 -11.82 1.44 3.60
C LYS A 61 -11.12 2.80 3.56
N GLY A 62 -9.86 2.78 3.25
CA GLY A 62 -9.09 4.01 3.11
C GLY A 62 -8.60 4.61 4.41
N THR A 63 -9.00 4.07 5.54
CA THR A 63 -8.50 4.53 6.83
C THR A 63 -7.28 3.72 7.20
N VAL A 64 -6.17 4.39 7.42
CA VAL A 64 -4.93 3.74 7.77
C VAL A 64 -4.76 3.78 9.28
N GLN A 65 -4.54 2.64 9.88
CA GLN A 65 -4.25 2.58 11.30
C GLN A 65 -2.78 2.28 11.49
N LEU A 66 -2.10 3.13 12.23
CA LEU A 66 -0.71 2.94 12.59
C LEU A 66 -0.66 2.48 14.03
N SER A 67 0.16 1.48 14.32
CA SER A 67 0.34 1.03 15.69
C SER A 67 1.79 0.64 15.87
N GLY A 68 2.21 0.54 17.10
CA GLY A 68 3.58 0.21 17.42
C GLY A 68 4.16 1.23 18.36
N PHE A 69 5.45 1.49 18.20
CA PHE A 69 6.15 2.32 19.18
C PHE A 69 7.07 3.32 18.50
N ALA A 70 7.18 4.48 19.09
CA ALA A 70 8.14 5.50 18.69
C ALA A 70 8.83 5.97 19.95
N HIS A 71 9.94 6.66 19.78
CA HIS A 71 10.71 7.15 20.92
C HIS A 71 10.27 8.56 21.32
N THR A 72 9.80 9.32 20.39
CA THR A 72 9.42 10.71 20.67
C THR A 72 8.08 11.02 20.02
N GLU A 73 7.45 12.05 20.51
CA GLU A 73 6.19 12.48 19.95
C GLU A 73 6.40 13.01 18.53
N ALA A 74 7.53 13.60 18.27
CA ALA A 74 7.83 14.09 16.94
C ALA A 74 7.86 12.94 15.93
N GLU A 75 8.44 11.81 16.31
CA GLU A 75 8.45 10.64 15.43
C GLU A 75 7.05 10.11 15.20
N ARG A 76 6.26 10.05 16.25
CA ARG A 76 4.89 9.58 16.13
C ARG A 76 4.08 10.48 15.20
N ASN A 77 4.23 11.79 15.37
CA ASN A 77 3.50 12.73 14.54
C ASN A 77 3.98 12.69 13.10
N ARG A 78 5.26 12.49 12.91
CA ARG A 78 5.81 12.38 11.57
C ARG A 78 5.23 11.19 10.84
N ALA A 79 5.11 10.06 11.51
CA ALA A 79 4.53 8.87 10.91
C ALA A 79 3.11 9.14 10.45
N GLY A 80 2.34 9.84 11.24
CA GLY A 80 0.97 10.19 10.87
C GLY A 80 0.93 11.10 9.65
N THR A 81 1.83 12.08 9.60
CA THR A 81 1.89 12.99 8.48
C THR A 81 2.25 12.24 7.19
N ILE A 82 3.23 11.35 7.27
CA ILE A 82 3.64 10.58 6.12
C ILE A 82 2.47 9.72 5.62
N ALA A 83 1.78 9.06 6.53
CA ALA A 83 0.66 8.21 6.13
C ALA A 83 -0.44 9.03 5.46
N ARG A 84 -0.72 10.21 5.97
CA ARG A 84 -1.77 11.04 5.39
C ARG A 84 -1.42 11.53 3.99
N SER A 85 -0.15 11.60 3.67
CA SER A 85 0.24 12.11 2.36
C SER A 85 0.24 11.06 1.27
N VAL A 86 -0.03 9.82 1.60
CA VAL A 86 -0.05 8.75 0.60
C VAL A 86 -1.36 8.82 -0.17
N PRO A 87 -1.30 8.79 -1.50
CA PRO A 87 -2.52 8.87 -2.30
C PRO A 87 -3.46 7.70 -1.98
N GLY A 88 -4.72 7.98 -1.86
CA GLY A 88 -5.73 6.97 -1.55
C GLY A 88 -6.09 6.92 -0.08
N VAL A 89 -5.31 7.53 0.78
CA VAL A 89 -5.60 7.53 2.21
C VAL A 89 -6.69 8.54 2.49
N VAL A 90 -7.76 8.09 3.13
CA VAL A 90 -8.88 8.93 3.48
C VAL A 90 -8.66 9.52 4.87
N SER A 91 -8.18 8.73 5.79
CA SER A 91 -7.90 9.23 7.12
C SER A 91 -6.86 8.34 7.78
N VAL A 92 -6.28 8.81 8.85
CA VAL A 92 -5.24 8.08 9.56
C VAL A 92 -5.58 8.03 11.04
N LYS A 93 -5.53 6.84 11.61
CA LYS A 93 -5.66 6.66 13.04
C LYS A 93 -4.29 6.31 13.57
N ASN A 94 -3.72 7.22 14.33
CA ASN A 94 -2.35 7.06 14.79
C ASN A 94 -2.34 6.54 16.22
N ASP A 95 -2.18 5.23 16.35
CA ASP A 95 -2.15 4.59 17.66
C ASP A 95 -0.73 4.17 18.02
N ILE A 96 0.26 4.92 17.60
CA ILE A 96 1.63 4.65 17.96
C ILE A 96 1.86 5.12 19.38
N HIS A 97 2.46 4.28 20.18
CA HIS A 97 2.74 4.60 21.57
C HIS A 97 4.19 5.02 21.74
N LEU A 98 4.44 5.86 22.70
CA LEU A 98 5.81 6.26 23.00
C LEU A 98 6.42 5.27 23.98
N ARG A 99 7.72 5.03 23.82
CA ARG A 99 8.37 4.05 24.66
C ARG A 99 9.76 4.50 25.06
#